data_25f5a1aed8935e43031949113cd30fc7
#
_entry.id   25f5a1aed8935e43031949113cd30fc7
#
_cell.length_a   1.000
_cell.length_b   1.000
_cell.length_c   1.000
_cell.angle_alpha   90.00
_cell.angle_beta   90.00
_cell.angle_gamma   90.00
#
_symmetry.space_group_name_H-M   'P 1'
#
loop_
_entity.id
_entity.type
_entity.pdbx_description
1 polymer ?
#
loop_
_entity_poly.entity_id
_entity_poly.type
_entity_poly.pdbx_seq_one_letter_code
_entity_poly.pdbx_strand_id
1 'polypeptide(L)'
;FDTEERFSKIGFAIRSVLIAVGISFLYFWLTNWLNMNLAVYREKKSIGRQSNIVEAIQPWIFVGPTLVLLLLFLMVPALSTLSLSFQESDGTLSSRNYAFLWDSSALGYLQFRLAMRNSLMWLILVPSLCIVLGLLIAVLADSVRWGVVAKTFIFVPLAISFVGAAVIWRNIFAGGGIEALETINGSTPSYQIGLLKSLLGHTAEYNEPLYSLKFWGNFFLMWILVWVQTGFAMVIFSAALR
;
A
#
# COMPACT_ATOMS: atom_id res chain seq x y z
N PHE A 1 10.06 -4.24 35.44
CA PHE A 1 9.36 -3.52 34.34
C PHE A 1 8.38 -2.56 35.00
N ASP A 2 8.69 -1.31 34.92
CA ASP A 2 8.15 -0.21 35.70
C ASP A 2 6.67 0.03 35.36
N THR A 3 5.77 -0.28 36.28
CA THR A 3 4.34 -0.04 36.15
C THR A 3 4.03 1.46 36.01
N GLU A 4 4.83 2.31 36.64
CA GLU A 4 4.73 3.77 36.55
C GLU A 4 4.95 4.29 35.13
N GLU A 5 5.92 3.76 34.41
CA GLU A 5 6.20 4.16 33.01
C GLU A 5 5.06 3.78 32.06
N ARG A 6 4.40 2.64 32.31
CA ARG A 6 3.22 2.22 31.53
C ARG A 6 2.03 3.15 31.80
N PHE A 7 1.76 3.51 33.04
CA PHE A 7 0.66 4.44 33.37
C PHE A 7 0.90 5.83 32.78
N SER A 8 2.14 6.32 32.78
CA SER A 8 2.53 7.57 32.16
C SER A 8 2.28 7.55 30.63
N LYS A 9 2.68 6.47 29.92
CA LYS A 9 2.47 6.31 28.48
C LYS A 9 0.97 6.20 28.13
N ILE A 10 0.20 5.48 28.94
CA ILE A 10 -1.26 5.38 28.76
C ILE A 10 -1.91 6.74 29.01
N GLY A 11 -1.52 7.46 30.06
CA GLY A 11 -2.02 8.80 30.35
C GLY A 11 -1.74 9.78 29.21
N PHE A 12 -0.54 9.73 28.63
CA PHE A 12 -0.17 10.54 27.47
C PHE A 12 -1.01 10.18 26.24
N ALA A 13 -1.20 8.89 25.95
CA ALA A 13 -2.01 8.42 24.81
C ALA A 13 -3.48 8.86 24.95
N ILE A 14 -4.06 8.73 26.16
CA ILE A 14 -5.44 9.17 26.42
C ILE A 14 -5.57 10.70 26.23
N ARG A 15 -4.63 11.49 26.74
CA ARG A 15 -4.62 12.94 26.55
C ARG A 15 -4.54 13.31 25.07
N SER A 16 -3.66 12.67 24.32
CA SER A 16 -3.50 12.91 22.88
C SER A 16 -4.78 12.58 22.09
N VAL A 17 -5.45 11.48 22.42
CA VAL A 17 -6.73 11.11 21.81
C VAL A 17 -7.81 12.12 22.16
N LEU A 18 -7.92 12.54 23.43
CA LEU A 18 -8.91 13.55 23.85
C LEU A 18 -8.67 14.90 23.16
N ILE A 19 -7.43 15.33 23.00
CA ILE A 19 -7.07 16.55 22.27
C ILE A 19 -7.45 16.42 20.79
N ALA A 20 -7.14 15.29 20.16
CA ALA A 20 -7.49 15.04 18.75
C ALA A 20 -9.00 15.05 18.52
N VAL A 21 -9.77 14.41 19.41
CA VAL A 21 -11.24 14.41 19.36
C VAL A 21 -11.79 15.82 19.58
N GLY A 22 -11.24 16.57 20.54
CA GLY A 22 -11.63 17.95 20.81
C GLY A 22 -11.38 18.88 19.61
N ILE A 23 -10.21 18.77 18.98
CA ILE A 23 -9.87 19.52 17.76
C ILE A 23 -10.80 19.14 16.60
N SER A 24 -11.09 17.87 16.43
CA SER A 24 -12.00 17.38 15.37
C SER A 24 -13.42 17.89 15.57
N PHE A 25 -13.91 17.89 16.81
CA PHE A 25 -15.22 18.42 17.15
C PHE A 25 -15.31 19.93 16.95
N LEU A 26 -14.30 20.67 17.40
CA LEU A 26 -14.20 22.13 17.21
C LEU A 26 -14.17 22.47 15.72
N TYR A 27 -13.40 21.73 14.93
CA TYR A 27 -13.33 21.90 13.49
C TYR A 27 -14.69 21.63 12.82
N PHE A 28 -15.36 20.54 13.18
CA PHE A 28 -16.70 20.22 12.65
C PHE A 28 -17.72 21.28 13.01
N TRP A 29 -17.73 21.74 14.26
CA TRP A 29 -18.62 22.80 14.73
C TRP A 29 -18.37 24.12 13.98
N LEU A 30 -17.08 24.50 13.85
CA LEU A 30 -16.67 25.73 13.15
C LEU A 30 -17.06 25.69 11.67
N THR A 31 -16.80 24.57 10.99
CA THR A 31 -17.19 24.39 9.57
C THR A 31 -18.70 24.44 9.37
N ASN A 32 -19.45 23.80 10.26
CA ASN A 32 -20.92 23.84 10.20
C ASN A 32 -21.47 25.24 10.46
N TRP A 33 -20.93 25.94 11.45
CA TRP A 33 -21.28 27.33 11.75
C TRP A 33 -20.97 28.27 10.57
N LEU A 34 -19.77 28.12 9.99
CA LEU A 34 -19.35 28.86 8.79
C LEU A 34 -20.30 28.61 7.62
N ASN A 35 -20.62 27.36 7.32
CA ASN A 35 -21.51 27.00 6.21
C ASN A 35 -22.91 27.60 6.40
N MET A 36 -23.45 27.55 7.61
CA MET A 36 -24.76 28.15 7.90
C MET A 36 -24.76 29.69 7.72
N ASN A 37 -23.73 30.37 8.23
CA ASN A 37 -23.62 31.80 8.09
C ASN A 37 -23.34 32.24 6.64
N LEU A 38 -22.54 31.49 5.91
CA LEU A 38 -22.27 31.74 4.49
C LEU A 38 -23.52 31.49 3.62
N ALA A 39 -24.32 30.48 3.95
CA ALA A 39 -25.57 30.20 3.27
C ALA A 39 -26.58 31.35 3.44
N VAL A 40 -26.76 31.87 4.67
CA VAL A 40 -27.59 33.02 4.96
C VAL A 40 -27.13 34.30 4.23
N TYR A 41 -25.80 34.48 4.12
CA TYR A 41 -25.20 35.59 3.39
C TYR A 41 -25.45 35.49 1.88
N ARG A 42 -25.43 34.26 1.34
CA ARG A 42 -25.72 33.93 -0.08
C ARG A 42 -27.16 34.29 -0.46
N GLU A 43 -28.12 34.02 0.41
CA GLU A 43 -29.55 34.28 0.19
C GLU A 43 -29.88 35.81 0.20
N LYS A 44 -29.19 36.57 1.03
CA LYS A 44 -29.37 38.03 1.14
C LYS A 44 -28.76 38.84 0.00
N LYS A 45 -27.83 38.29 -0.80
CA LYS A 45 -27.06 39.05 -1.79
C LYS A 45 -26.99 38.33 -3.14
N SER A 46 -28.15 38.27 -3.83
CA SER A 46 -28.27 37.68 -5.17
C SER A 46 -27.67 38.53 -6.31
N ILE A 47 -26.85 39.54 -6.02
CA ILE A 47 -26.32 40.46 -7.05
C ILE A 47 -24.79 40.54 -6.95
N GLY A 48 -24.12 39.91 -7.91
CA GLY A 48 -22.79 40.25 -8.47
C GLY A 48 -21.53 40.17 -7.56
N ARG A 49 -20.46 39.65 -8.13
CA ARG A 49 -19.03 39.74 -7.76
C ARG A 49 -18.53 39.20 -6.39
N GLN A 50 -19.34 39.21 -5.31
CA GLN A 50 -18.95 38.69 -4.00
C GLN A 50 -19.23 37.20 -3.81
N SER A 51 -20.04 36.57 -4.67
CA SER A 51 -20.27 35.13 -4.66
C SER A 51 -18.99 34.35 -5.02
N ASN A 52 -18.15 34.91 -5.89
CA ASN A 52 -16.94 34.27 -6.37
C ASN A 52 -15.88 34.01 -5.27
N ILE A 53 -15.79 34.91 -4.28
CA ILE A 53 -14.81 34.75 -3.18
C ILE A 53 -15.25 33.64 -2.22
N VAL A 54 -16.53 33.60 -1.88
CA VAL A 54 -17.08 32.57 -0.97
C VAL A 54 -16.99 31.18 -1.63
N GLU A 55 -17.33 31.10 -2.90
CA GLU A 55 -17.21 29.86 -3.68
C GLU A 55 -15.76 29.39 -3.84
N ALA A 56 -14.81 30.31 -3.95
CA ALA A 56 -13.39 30.00 -4.00
C ALA A 56 -12.82 29.55 -2.66
N ILE A 57 -13.30 30.08 -1.53
CA ILE A 57 -12.78 29.74 -0.20
C ILE A 57 -13.40 28.47 0.37
N GLN A 58 -14.66 28.17 0.05
CA GLN A 58 -15.40 27.02 0.59
C GLN A 58 -14.66 25.68 0.43
N PRO A 59 -14.07 25.32 -0.72
CA PRO A 59 -13.28 24.09 -0.85
C PRO A 59 -12.08 24.04 0.10
N TRP A 60 -11.41 25.17 0.35
CA TRP A 60 -10.25 25.25 1.22
C TRP A 60 -10.57 25.06 2.69
N ILE A 61 -11.78 25.42 3.13
CA ILE A 61 -12.26 25.16 4.48
C ILE A 61 -12.35 23.65 4.74
N PHE A 62 -12.77 22.85 3.74
CA PHE A 62 -12.91 21.41 3.87
C PHE A 62 -11.59 20.66 3.64
N VAL A 63 -10.83 21.05 2.62
CA VAL A 63 -9.61 20.37 2.22
C VAL A 63 -8.40 20.88 3.00
N GLY A 64 -8.43 22.16 3.43
CA GLY A 64 -7.32 22.84 4.10
C GLY A 64 -6.71 22.08 5.28
N PRO A 65 -7.48 21.65 6.28
CA PRO A 65 -6.94 20.90 7.41
C PRO A 65 -6.25 19.60 7.00
N THR A 66 -6.82 18.87 6.04
CA THR A 66 -6.20 17.66 5.50
C THR A 66 -4.87 18.00 4.81
N LEU A 67 -4.84 19.08 4.02
CA LEU A 67 -3.59 19.53 3.38
C LEU A 67 -2.55 19.97 4.41
N VAL A 68 -2.94 20.68 5.46
CA VAL A 68 -2.02 21.08 6.54
C VAL A 68 -1.44 19.86 7.23
N LEU A 69 -2.26 18.88 7.60
CA LEU A 69 -1.78 17.64 8.20
C LEU A 69 -0.86 16.87 7.25
N LEU A 70 -1.20 16.81 5.98
CA LEU A 70 -0.39 16.15 4.97
C LEU A 70 0.97 16.86 4.79
N LEU A 71 0.98 18.19 4.75
CA LEU A 71 2.21 18.97 4.71
C LEU A 71 3.07 18.75 5.96
N LEU A 72 2.48 18.76 7.14
CA LEU A 72 3.22 18.58 8.39
C LEU A 72 3.77 17.14 8.52
N PHE A 73 2.94 16.13 8.29
CA PHE A 73 3.32 14.75 8.54
C PHE A 73 4.00 14.05 7.36
N LEU A 74 3.86 14.56 6.15
CA LEU A 74 4.51 14.00 4.96
C LEU A 74 5.63 14.89 4.44
N MET A 75 5.37 16.19 4.22
CA MET A 75 6.35 17.08 3.61
C MET A 75 7.53 17.38 4.54
N VAL A 76 7.27 17.65 5.84
CA VAL A 76 8.35 17.95 6.80
C VAL A 76 9.31 16.76 6.95
N PRO A 77 8.86 15.52 7.20
CA PRO A 77 9.76 14.37 7.24
C PRO A 77 10.46 14.10 5.90
N ALA A 78 9.75 14.29 4.77
CA ALA A 78 10.35 14.12 3.44
C ALA A 78 11.49 15.12 3.19
N LEU A 79 11.28 16.39 3.49
CA LEU A 79 12.31 17.42 3.38
C LEU A 79 13.47 17.20 4.36
N SER A 80 13.16 16.76 5.58
CA SER A 80 14.17 16.37 6.57
C SER A 80 15.03 15.20 6.07
N THR A 81 14.40 14.15 5.53
CA THR A 81 15.12 13.01 4.94
C THR A 81 15.97 13.46 3.76
N LEU A 82 15.44 14.33 2.92
CA LEU A 82 16.20 14.90 1.79
C LEU A 82 17.41 15.71 2.27
N SER A 83 17.24 16.57 3.28
CA SER A 83 18.36 17.34 3.83
C SER A 83 19.42 16.44 4.48
N LEU A 84 18.99 15.43 5.24
CA LEU A 84 19.89 14.45 5.87
C LEU A 84 20.63 13.59 4.83
N SER A 85 20.04 13.34 3.66
CA SER A 85 20.71 12.59 2.60
C SER A 85 21.96 13.28 2.05
N PHE A 86 22.02 14.61 2.17
CA PHE A 86 23.19 15.42 1.80
C PHE A 86 24.14 15.72 2.98
N GLN A 87 23.91 15.12 4.13
CA GLN A 87 24.77 15.31 5.30
C GLN A 87 25.58 14.04 5.58
N GLU A 88 26.85 14.21 5.90
CA GLU A 88 27.72 13.16 6.41
C GLU A 88 27.50 13.01 7.93
N SER A 89 28.02 11.94 8.52
CA SER A 89 27.84 11.64 9.95
C SER A 89 28.38 12.74 10.90
N ASP A 90 29.24 13.62 10.40
CA ASP A 90 29.77 14.80 11.10
C ASP A 90 28.91 16.07 10.91
N GLY A 91 27.81 16.00 10.18
CA GLY A 91 26.91 17.11 9.88
C GLY A 91 27.35 18.01 8.73
N THR A 92 28.47 17.71 8.07
CA THR A 92 28.91 18.46 6.89
C THR A 92 28.10 18.11 5.66
N LEU A 93 27.85 19.10 4.79
CA LEU A 93 27.17 18.88 3.53
C LEU A 93 28.08 18.13 2.55
N SER A 94 27.66 16.96 2.11
CA SER A 94 28.42 16.11 1.20
C SER A 94 27.49 15.33 0.28
N SER A 95 27.90 15.12 -0.94
CA SER A 95 27.25 14.20 -1.87
C SER A 95 27.77 12.76 -1.78
N ARG A 96 28.66 12.47 -0.84
CA ARG A 96 29.31 11.17 -0.68
C ARG A 96 28.33 10.02 -0.44
N ASN A 97 27.21 10.31 0.22
CA ASN A 97 26.14 9.33 0.41
C ASN A 97 25.55 8.83 -0.94
N TYR A 98 25.74 9.56 -2.03
CA TYR A 98 25.30 9.16 -3.37
C TYR A 98 26.43 8.55 -4.22
N ALA A 99 27.68 8.60 -3.75
CA ALA A 99 28.82 8.07 -4.51
C ALA A 99 28.67 6.59 -4.82
N PHE A 100 28.04 5.80 -3.91
CA PHE A 100 27.80 4.38 -4.12
C PHE A 100 26.89 4.07 -5.32
N LEU A 101 26.14 5.03 -5.83
CA LEU A 101 25.31 4.84 -7.03
C LEU A 101 26.15 4.63 -8.30
N TRP A 102 27.37 5.18 -8.31
CA TRP A 102 28.28 5.20 -9.46
C TRP A 102 29.52 4.34 -9.24
N ASP A 103 29.88 4.11 -7.99
CA ASP A 103 31.08 3.34 -7.64
C ASP A 103 30.72 1.87 -7.43
N SER A 104 31.11 1.03 -8.40
CA SER A 104 30.85 -0.40 -8.38
C SER A 104 31.58 -1.16 -7.26
N SER A 105 32.59 -0.55 -6.65
CA SER A 105 33.34 -1.12 -5.51
C SER A 105 32.68 -0.79 -4.17
N ALA A 106 31.74 0.15 -4.12
CA ALA A 106 31.09 0.56 -2.89
C ALA A 106 30.15 -0.53 -2.33
N LEU A 107 30.21 -0.72 -1.02
CA LEU A 107 29.26 -1.56 -0.30
C LEU A 107 27.83 -1.02 -0.54
N GLY A 108 26.93 -1.86 -1.03
CA GLY A 108 25.55 -1.47 -1.31
C GLY A 108 25.23 -1.17 -2.79
N TYR A 109 26.24 -0.96 -3.65
CA TYR A 109 26.01 -0.72 -5.07
C TYR A 109 25.18 -1.83 -5.74
N LEU A 110 25.54 -3.10 -5.50
CA LEU A 110 24.83 -4.24 -6.07
C LEU A 110 23.40 -4.32 -5.53
N GLN A 111 23.21 -4.16 -4.22
CA GLN A 111 21.89 -4.17 -3.58
C GLN A 111 21.01 -3.06 -4.13
N PHE A 112 21.56 -1.85 -4.28
CA PHE A 112 20.83 -0.72 -4.86
C PHE A 112 20.38 -0.98 -6.30
N ARG A 113 21.29 -1.49 -7.15
CA ARG A 113 20.96 -1.84 -8.54
C ARG A 113 19.88 -2.92 -8.62
N LEU A 114 19.98 -3.94 -7.77
CA LEU A 114 18.96 -5.00 -7.70
C LEU A 114 17.62 -4.45 -7.23
N ALA A 115 17.62 -3.60 -6.20
CA ALA A 115 16.43 -2.95 -5.70
C ALA A 115 15.78 -2.05 -6.76
N MET A 116 16.58 -1.23 -7.44
CA MET A 116 16.12 -0.35 -8.52
C MET A 116 15.50 -1.15 -9.67
N ARG A 117 16.18 -2.18 -10.15
CA ARG A 117 15.67 -3.07 -11.18
C ARG A 117 14.34 -3.71 -10.76
N ASN A 118 14.29 -4.25 -9.54
CA ASN A 118 13.08 -4.87 -9.03
C ASN A 118 11.95 -3.86 -8.92
N SER A 119 12.21 -2.66 -8.39
CA SER A 119 11.20 -1.58 -8.30
C SER A 119 10.66 -1.16 -9.66
N LEU A 120 11.52 -1.03 -10.67
CA LEU A 120 11.09 -0.74 -12.04
C LEU A 120 10.25 -1.86 -12.64
N MET A 121 10.61 -3.12 -12.39
CA MET A 121 9.81 -4.27 -12.81
C MET A 121 8.42 -4.24 -12.16
N TRP A 122 8.33 -3.99 -10.87
CA TRP A 122 7.05 -3.85 -10.15
C TRP A 122 6.22 -2.71 -10.70
N LEU A 123 6.82 -1.55 -10.93
CA LEU A 123 6.14 -0.35 -11.42
C LEU A 123 5.56 -0.53 -12.83
N ILE A 124 6.24 -1.29 -13.69
CA ILE A 124 5.82 -1.48 -15.08
C ILE A 124 4.92 -2.72 -15.22
N LEU A 125 5.35 -3.87 -14.69
CA LEU A 125 4.67 -5.15 -14.96
C LEU A 125 3.34 -5.26 -14.24
N VAL A 126 3.28 -4.90 -12.96
CA VAL A 126 2.05 -5.08 -12.17
C VAL A 126 0.89 -4.25 -12.71
N PRO A 127 1.01 -2.92 -12.91
CA PRO A 127 -0.07 -2.14 -13.49
C PRO A 127 -0.43 -2.58 -14.90
N SER A 128 0.57 -2.87 -15.74
CA SER A 128 0.32 -3.31 -17.12
C SER A 128 -0.46 -4.61 -17.18
N LEU A 129 -0.08 -5.60 -16.36
CA LEU A 129 -0.81 -6.87 -16.29
C LEU A 129 -2.21 -6.70 -15.72
N CYS A 130 -2.40 -5.88 -14.68
CA CYS A 130 -3.72 -5.58 -14.12
C CYS A 130 -4.64 -4.92 -15.16
N ILE A 131 -4.11 -3.96 -15.93
CA ILE A 131 -4.87 -3.26 -16.97
C ILE A 131 -5.24 -4.24 -18.09
N VAL A 132 -4.26 -4.96 -18.62
CA VAL A 132 -4.49 -5.89 -19.75
C VAL A 132 -5.44 -7.00 -19.35
N LEU A 133 -5.20 -7.67 -18.22
CA LEU A 133 -6.08 -8.75 -17.75
C LEU A 133 -7.45 -8.23 -17.34
N GLY A 134 -7.52 -7.09 -16.64
CA GLY A 134 -8.77 -6.47 -16.22
C GLY A 134 -9.64 -6.09 -17.41
N LEU A 135 -9.07 -5.46 -18.43
CA LEU A 135 -9.78 -5.11 -19.66
C LEU A 135 -10.22 -6.35 -20.45
N LEU A 136 -9.31 -7.32 -20.63
CA LEU A 136 -9.63 -8.56 -21.32
C LEU A 136 -10.81 -9.28 -20.66
N ILE A 137 -10.77 -9.43 -19.35
CA ILE A 137 -11.82 -10.09 -18.58
C ILE A 137 -13.12 -9.28 -18.62
N ALA A 138 -13.06 -7.95 -18.55
CA ALA A 138 -14.24 -7.10 -18.64
C ALA A 138 -14.97 -7.33 -19.97
N VAL A 139 -14.25 -7.30 -21.09
CA VAL A 139 -14.81 -7.53 -22.43
C VAL A 139 -15.37 -8.95 -22.58
N LEU A 140 -14.60 -9.96 -22.16
CA LEU A 140 -15.05 -11.36 -22.26
C LEU A 140 -16.26 -11.64 -21.35
N ALA A 141 -16.28 -11.11 -20.15
CA ALA A 141 -17.38 -11.34 -19.23
C ALA A 141 -18.69 -10.65 -19.67
N ASP A 142 -18.62 -9.52 -20.38
CA ASP A 142 -19.81 -8.86 -20.93
C ASP A 142 -20.38 -9.60 -22.17
N SER A 143 -19.59 -10.43 -22.81
CA SER A 143 -20.03 -11.22 -23.98
C SER A 143 -20.76 -12.53 -23.63
N VAL A 144 -20.73 -12.97 -22.37
CA VAL A 144 -21.29 -14.27 -21.96
C VAL A 144 -22.51 -14.11 -21.03
N ARG A 145 -23.47 -15.05 -21.12
CA ARG A 145 -24.73 -15.00 -20.35
C ARG A 145 -24.49 -15.06 -18.81
N TRP A 146 -23.42 -15.73 -18.36
CA TRP A 146 -23.05 -15.88 -16.96
C TRP A 146 -21.94 -14.91 -16.52
N GLY A 147 -21.73 -13.85 -17.30
CA GLY A 147 -20.69 -12.85 -17.05
C GLY A 147 -20.74 -12.21 -15.65
N VAL A 148 -21.94 -12.00 -15.10
CA VAL A 148 -22.11 -11.50 -13.73
C VAL A 148 -21.48 -12.45 -12.69
N VAL A 149 -21.73 -13.75 -12.83
CA VAL A 149 -21.16 -14.77 -11.95
C VAL A 149 -19.64 -14.82 -12.09
N ALA A 150 -19.13 -14.81 -13.33
CA ALA A 150 -17.69 -14.78 -13.58
C ALA A 150 -17.02 -13.56 -12.94
N LYS A 151 -17.60 -12.38 -13.10
CA LYS A 151 -17.10 -11.14 -12.47
C LYS A 151 -17.08 -11.23 -10.95
N THR A 152 -18.11 -11.82 -10.35
CA THR A 152 -18.16 -12.02 -8.90
C THR A 152 -17.00 -12.88 -8.43
N PHE A 153 -16.71 -14.01 -9.06
CA PHE A 153 -15.60 -14.89 -8.68
C PHE A 153 -14.22 -14.22 -8.87
N ILE A 154 -14.05 -13.44 -9.93
CA ILE A 154 -12.79 -12.73 -10.20
C ILE A 154 -12.59 -11.55 -9.23
N PHE A 155 -13.68 -11.00 -8.69
CA PHE A 155 -13.62 -9.92 -7.71
C PHE A 155 -13.38 -10.42 -6.27
N VAL A 156 -13.72 -11.69 -5.95
CA VAL A 156 -13.55 -12.28 -4.61
C VAL A 156 -12.15 -12.07 -4.01
N PRO A 157 -11.02 -12.23 -4.74
CA PRO A 157 -9.69 -12.01 -4.19
C PRO A 157 -9.48 -10.62 -3.56
N LEU A 158 -10.15 -9.59 -4.07
CA LEU A 158 -10.07 -8.25 -3.50
C LEU A 158 -10.67 -8.15 -2.08
N ALA A 159 -11.63 -9.02 -1.75
CA ALA A 159 -12.24 -9.08 -0.41
C ALA A 159 -11.33 -9.75 0.62
N ILE A 160 -10.28 -10.45 0.17
CA ILE A 160 -9.32 -11.13 1.06
C ILE A 160 -8.29 -10.09 1.55
N SER A 161 -8.01 -10.09 2.86
CA SER A 161 -6.95 -9.23 3.38
C SER A 161 -5.58 -9.64 2.78
N PHE A 162 -4.64 -8.68 2.63
CA PHE A 162 -3.29 -8.99 2.15
C PHE A 162 -2.58 -10.04 3.03
N VAL A 163 -2.86 -10.06 4.33
CA VAL A 163 -2.34 -11.08 5.24
C VAL A 163 -2.92 -12.46 4.90
N GLY A 164 -4.24 -12.54 4.66
CA GLY A 164 -4.89 -13.76 4.22
C GLY A 164 -4.36 -14.25 2.88
N ALA A 165 -4.21 -13.34 1.91
CA ALA A 165 -3.61 -13.66 0.62
C ALA A 165 -2.18 -14.20 0.78
N ALA A 166 -1.36 -13.57 1.61
CA ALA A 166 0.01 -14.02 1.88
C ALA A 166 0.05 -15.44 2.47
N VAL A 167 -0.86 -15.78 3.39
CA VAL A 167 -0.95 -17.13 3.96
C VAL A 167 -1.36 -18.17 2.90
N ILE A 168 -2.36 -17.86 2.07
CA ILE A 168 -2.81 -18.74 0.98
C ILE A 168 -1.66 -19.02 0.02
N TRP A 169 -1.01 -17.98 -0.50
CA TRP A 169 0.04 -18.12 -1.48
C TRP A 169 1.33 -18.69 -0.89
N ARG A 170 1.61 -18.45 0.40
CA ARG A 170 2.70 -19.14 1.09
C ARG A 170 2.52 -20.67 1.02
N ASN A 171 1.30 -21.16 1.25
CA ASN A 171 1.02 -22.59 1.16
C ASN A 171 1.04 -23.11 -0.29
N ILE A 172 0.65 -22.28 -1.27
CA ILE A 172 0.70 -22.66 -2.69
C ILE A 172 2.14 -22.76 -3.18
N PHE A 173 3.00 -21.80 -2.82
CA PHE A 173 4.39 -21.68 -3.27
C PHE A 173 5.40 -22.33 -2.31
N ALA A 174 4.96 -22.96 -1.22
CA ALA A 174 5.86 -23.62 -0.29
C ALA A 174 6.75 -24.63 -1.00
N GLY A 175 8.01 -24.67 -0.66
CA GLY A 175 8.94 -25.70 -1.11
C GLY A 175 8.55 -27.05 -0.50
N GLY A 176 8.82 -28.16 -1.21
CA GLY A 176 8.70 -29.50 -0.64
C GLY A 176 10.06 -29.91 -0.09
N GLY A 177 10.53 -29.32 0.95
CA GLY A 177 11.70 -29.74 1.68
C GLY A 177 11.33 -30.16 3.08
N ILE A 178 12.08 -31.06 3.65
CA ILE A 178 12.17 -31.29 5.08
C ILE A 178 12.79 -29.99 5.65
N GLU A 179 12.01 -28.91 5.82
CA GLU A 179 12.30 -28.03 6.92
C GLU A 179 11.92 -28.85 8.14
N ALA A 180 12.91 -29.56 8.66
CA ALA A 180 12.92 -29.93 10.05
C ALA A 180 12.76 -28.58 10.76
N LEU A 181 11.55 -28.21 11.09
CA LEU A 181 11.30 -27.39 12.25
C LEU A 181 11.98 -28.17 13.37
N GLU A 182 13.21 -27.75 13.62
CA GLU A 182 14.01 -28.24 14.73
C GLU A 182 13.09 -28.24 15.93
N THR A 183 12.79 -29.41 16.39
CA THR A 183 11.85 -29.70 17.46
C THR A 183 12.24 -28.92 18.69
N ILE A 184 11.63 -27.77 18.89
CA ILE A 184 11.71 -27.10 20.20
C ILE A 184 10.89 -27.87 21.25
N ASN A 185 10.07 -28.87 20.87
CA ASN A 185 9.29 -29.67 21.83
C ASN A 185 8.88 -31.05 21.33
N GLY A 186 9.76 -31.84 20.72
CA GLY A 186 9.50 -33.30 20.55
C GLY A 186 8.33 -33.71 19.64
N SER A 187 7.77 -32.81 18.86
CA SER A 187 6.70 -33.10 17.90
C SER A 187 7.27 -33.47 16.53
N THR A 188 6.64 -34.44 15.87
CA THR A 188 7.00 -34.96 14.54
C THR A 188 7.14 -33.85 13.51
N PRO A 189 8.14 -33.88 12.61
CA PRO A 189 8.33 -32.89 11.56
C PRO A 189 7.10 -32.86 10.66
N SER A 190 6.41 -31.72 10.60
CA SER A 190 5.31 -31.52 9.67
C SER A 190 5.86 -31.14 8.31
N TYR A 191 5.69 -32.01 7.33
CA TYR A 191 6.03 -31.77 5.95
C TYR A 191 5.03 -30.80 5.33
N GLN A 192 5.43 -29.56 5.04
CA GLN A 192 4.63 -28.64 4.24
C GLN A 192 5.00 -28.79 2.76
N ILE A 193 4.23 -29.60 2.04
CA ILE A 193 4.37 -29.70 0.58
C ILE A 193 3.49 -28.62 -0.02
N GLY A 194 4.06 -27.66 -0.76
CA GLY A 194 3.29 -26.64 -1.46
C GLY A 194 2.38 -27.28 -2.53
N LEU A 195 1.16 -26.74 -2.65
CA LEU A 195 0.12 -27.25 -3.54
C LEU A 195 0.62 -27.31 -5.00
N LEU A 196 1.33 -26.30 -5.45
CA LEU A 196 1.87 -26.25 -6.81
C LEU A 196 2.93 -27.35 -7.05
N LYS A 197 3.78 -27.60 -6.09
CA LYS A 197 4.78 -28.66 -6.16
C LYS A 197 4.15 -30.06 -6.11
N SER A 198 3.09 -30.22 -5.33
CA SER A 198 2.31 -31.47 -5.31
C SER A 198 1.67 -31.76 -6.67
N LEU A 199 1.21 -30.74 -7.40
CA LEU A 199 0.59 -30.88 -8.72
C LEU A 199 1.59 -31.11 -9.86
N LEU A 200 2.77 -30.47 -9.79
CA LEU A 200 3.79 -30.55 -10.84
C LEU A 200 4.73 -31.74 -10.72
N GLY A 201 4.58 -32.54 -9.68
CA GLY A 201 5.39 -33.72 -9.41
C GLY A 201 6.69 -33.43 -8.64
N HIS A 202 7.14 -34.42 -7.89
CA HIS A 202 8.35 -34.35 -7.06
C HIS A 202 9.58 -34.43 -7.93
N THR A 203 10.11 -33.33 -8.41
CA THR A 203 11.51 -33.28 -8.79
C THR A 203 12.30 -32.89 -7.54
N ALA A 204 13.09 -33.82 -7.02
CA ALA A 204 13.82 -33.69 -5.76
C ALA A 204 14.84 -32.53 -5.70
N GLU A 205 14.97 -31.77 -6.75
CA GLU A 205 16.03 -30.79 -6.94
C GLU A 205 15.70 -29.38 -6.36
N TYR A 206 14.44 -29.09 -6.06
CA TYR A 206 14.04 -27.78 -5.55
C TYR A 206 13.35 -27.88 -4.20
N ASN A 207 14.14 -27.91 -3.13
CA ASN A 207 13.62 -27.87 -1.75
C ASN A 207 13.19 -26.46 -1.31
N GLU A 208 13.59 -25.44 -2.05
CA GLU A 208 13.30 -24.05 -1.71
C GLU A 208 11.89 -23.61 -2.16
N PRO A 209 11.23 -22.70 -1.43
CA PRO A 209 9.98 -22.08 -1.85
C PRO A 209 10.16 -21.32 -3.18
N LEU A 210 9.14 -21.30 -4.03
CA LEU A 210 9.21 -20.64 -5.34
C LEU A 210 9.51 -19.13 -5.24
N TYR A 211 9.09 -18.49 -4.16
CA TYR A 211 9.39 -17.06 -3.94
C TYR A 211 10.84 -16.79 -3.52
N SER A 212 11.63 -17.80 -3.13
CA SER A 212 13.06 -17.67 -2.82
C SER A 212 13.96 -17.77 -4.05
N LEU A 213 13.41 -18.21 -5.19
CA LEU A 213 14.16 -18.31 -6.44
C LEU A 213 14.64 -16.92 -6.90
N LYS A 214 15.96 -16.75 -7.04
CA LYS A 214 16.63 -15.45 -7.29
C LYS A 214 16.01 -14.60 -8.40
N PHE A 215 15.58 -15.22 -9.49
CA PHE A 215 14.98 -14.49 -10.62
C PHE A 215 13.45 -14.56 -10.60
N TRP A 216 12.89 -15.74 -10.42
CA TRP A 216 11.45 -15.98 -10.51
C TRP A 216 10.66 -15.57 -9.28
N GLY A 217 11.30 -15.48 -8.11
CA GLY A 217 10.65 -15.12 -6.86
C GLY A 217 9.86 -13.82 -6.94
N ASN A 218 10.43 -12.79 -7.58
CA ASN A 218 9.72 -11.52 -7.80
C ASN A 218 8.47 -11.68 -8.67
N PHE A 219 8.51 -12.52 -9.70
CA PHE A 219 7.35 -12.75 -10.57
C PHE A 219 6.22 -13.46 -9.81
N PHE A 220 6.54 -14.43 -8.97
CA PHE A 220 5.53 -15.08 -8.12
C PHE A 220 4.87 -14.10 -7.15
N LEU A 221 5.66 -13.20 -6.55
CA LEU A 221 5.11 -12.15 -5.67
C LEU A 221 4.27 -11.13 -6.44
N MET A 222 4.71 -10.70 -7.63
CA MET A 222 3.94 -9.82 -8.51
C MET A 222 2.61 -10.48 -8.93
N TRP A 223 2.62 -11.78 -9.21
CA TRP A 223 1.43 -12.53 -9.56
C TRP A 223 0.36 -12.48 -8.48
N ILE A 224 0.75 -12.57 -7.20
CA ILE A 224 -0.18 -12.43 -6.07
C ILE A 224 -0.89 -11.08 -6.13
N LEU A 225 -0.16 -10.00 -6.34
CA LEU A 225 -0.72 -8.65 -6.40
C LEU A 225 -1.60 -8.47 -7.64
N VAL A 226 -1.15 -8.97 -8.80
CA VAL A 226 -1.95 -8.97 -10.03
C VAL A 226 -3.26 -9.73 -9.83
N TRP A 227 -3.22 -10.91 -9.21
CA TRP A 227 -4.41 -11.71 -8.90
C TRP A 227 -5.42 -10.94 -8.04
N VAL A 228 -4.95 -10.24 -6.99
CA VAL A 228 -5.82 -9.44 -6.13
C VAL A 228 -6.38 -8.23 -6.87
N GLN A 229 -5.55 -7.51 -7.65
CA GLN A 229 -5.90 -6.21 -8.22
C GLN A 229 -6.65 -6.30 -9.57
N THR A 230 -6.54 -7.41 -10.28
CA THR A 230 -7.20 -7.59 -11.58
C THR A 230 -8.73 -7.48 -11.47
N GLY A 231 -9.31 -7.97 -10.36
CA GLY A 231 -10.75 -7.86 -10.11
C GLY A 231 -11.22 -6.40 -10.03
N PHE A 232 -10.45 -5.54 -9.38
CA PHE A 232 -10.73 -4.10 -9.30
C PHE A 232 -10.64 -3.42 -10.67
N ALA A 233 -9.58 -3.67 -11.42
CA ALA A 233 -9.41 -3.16 -12.78
C ALA A 233 -10.57 -3.60 -13.70
N MET A 234 -10.95 -4.88 -13.64
CA MET A 234 -12.09 -5.42 -14.38
C MET A 234 -13.39 -4.66 -14.10
N VAL A 235 -13.70 -4.35 -12.83
CA VAL A 235 -14.92 -3.63 -12.47
C VAL A 235 -14.92 -2.22 -13.04
N ILE A 236 -13.80 -1.50 -12.96
CA ILE A 236 -13.66 -0.16 -13.54
C ILE A 236 -13.89 -0.22 -15.06
N PHE A 237 -13.22 -1.13 -15.77
CA PHE A 237 -13.40 -1.26 -17.20
C PHE A 237 -14.81 -1.70 -17.60
N SER A 238 -15.43 -2.62 -16.85
CA SER A 238 -16.81 -3.00 -17.09
C SER A 238 -17.80 -1.85 -16.91
N ALA A 239 -17.53 -0.90 -16.00
CA ALA A 239 -18.34 0.30 -15.85
C ALA A 239 -18.12 1.31 -16.98
N ALA A 240 -16.90 1.41 -17.50
CA ALA A 240 -16.54 2.32 -18.60
C ALA A 240 -17.01 1.84 -19.99
N LEU A 241 -17.20 0.53 -20.17
CA LEU A 241 -17.63 -0.08 -21.43
C LEU A 241 -19.16 -0.08 -21.64
N ARG A 242 -19.93 0.26 -20.62
CA ARG A 242 -21.41 0.39 -20.66
C ARG A 242 -21.86 1.80 -20.94
#